data_ef7b5e3d1547b1f62a6a3ded83153d4c
#
_entry.id   ef7b5e3d1547b1f62a6a3ded83153d4c
#
_cell.length_a   1.000
_cell.length_b   1.000
_cell.length_c   1.000
_cell.angle_alpha   90.00
_cell.angle_beta   90.00
_cell.angle_gamma   90.00
#
_symmetry.space_group_name_H-M   'P 1'
#
loop_
_entity.id
_entity.type
_entity.pdbx_description
1 polymer ?
#
loop_
_entity_poly.entity_id
_entity_poly.type
_entity_poly.pdbx_seq_one_letter_code
_entity_poly.pdbx_strand_id
1 'polypeptide(L)'
;SERTKHITLGIENIFQEHNASAVLRTCDCFGIQELHVIEKNNEFAINRDIALGAGRWIDVHNYRSENPSEDCMNLLKNQGYKIVATTPHTEAFTINDLPLEQPLAIFFGTEQDGLSESVLQAADYQVKIPMFGFTESFNISVSVAILLNTLRKRLVDSDIEWKLSQEEQTYLKIEWCKKILRSGQALENEFNKQLLKKDL
;
A
#
# COMPACT_ATOMS: atom_id res chain seq x y z
N SER A 1 -4.47 -8.29 15.42
CA SER A 1 -4.71 -7.68 14.12
C SER A 1 -4.06 -8.54 13.03
N GLU A 2 -4.71 -8.65 11.88
CA GLU A 2 -4.17 -9.33 10.68
C GLU A 2 -3.54 -8.33 9.70
N ARG A 3 -3.22 -7.12 10.16
CA ARG A 3 -2.57 -6.12 9.32
C ARG A 3 -1.07 -6.37 9.16
N THR A 4 -0.55 -5.89 8.04
CA THR A 4 0.86 -6.05 7.66
C THR A 4 1.43 -4.78 7.04
N LYS A 5 2.73 -4.60 7.25
CA LYS A 5 3.61 -3.72 6.48
C LYS A 5 4.60 -4.51 5.63
N HIS A 6 4.62 -5.85 5.74
CA HIS A 6 5.50 -6.70 4.91
C HIS A 6 5.21 -6.56 3.41
N ILE A 7 3.98 -6.20 3.06
CA ILE A 7 3.61 -5.77 1.71
C ILE A 7 3.00 -4.39 1.81
N THR A 8 3.50 -3.46 1.01
CA THR A 8 2.90 -2.15 0.75
C THR A 8 2.69 -1.94 -0.74
N LEU A 9 1.82 -1.02 -1.12
CA LEU A 9 1.54 -0.71 -2.52
C LEU A 9 1.97 0.71 -2.86
N GLY A 10 2.56 0.85 -4.05
CA GLY A 10 2.75 2.12 -4.75
C GLY A 10 1.79 2.20 -5.94
N ILE A 11 1.03 3.26 -6.06
CA ILE A 11 0.21 3.51 -7.24
C ILE A 11 0.70 4.78 -7.91
N GLU A 12 1.15 4.65 -9.16
CA GLU A 12 1.74 5.73 -9.91
C GLU A 12 0.71 6.36 -10.85
N ASN A 13 0.44 7.65 -10.61
CA ASN A 13 -0.30 8.53 -11.50
C ASN A 13 -1.72 8.04 -11.86
N ILE A 14 -2.42 7.40 -10.91
CA ILE A 14 -3.76 6.87 -11.13
C ILE A 14 -4.74 8.00 -11.50
N PHE A 15 -5.45 7.84 -12.60
CA PHE A 15 -6.33 8.88 -13.13
C PHE A 15 -7.77 8.80 -12.61
N GLN A 16 -8.32 7.59 -12.48
CA GLN A 16 -9.73 7.41 -12.17
C GLN A 16 -9.98 7.29 -10.67
N GLU A 17 -10.76 8.20 -10.10
CA GLU A 17 -11.22 8.19 -8.71
C GLU A 17 -11.84 6.83 -8.31
N HIS A 18 -12.57 6.20 -9.23
CA HIS A 18 -13.16 4.89 -9.03
C HIS A 18 -12.09 3.82 -8.75
N ASN A 19 -11.06 3.75 -9.58
CA ASN A 19 -9.96 2.82 -9.43
C ASN A 19 -9.15 3.08 -8.15
N ALA A 20 -8.84 4.34 -7.87
CA ALA A 20 -8.18 4.77 -6.64
C ALA A 20 -8.92 4.29 -5.39
N SER A 21 -10.23 4.50 -5.36
CA SER A 21 -11.11 4.11 -4.25
C SER A 21 -11.22 2.59 -4.10
N ALA A 22 -11.30 1.86 -5.22
CA ALA A 22 -11.35 0.41 -5.23
C ALA A 22 -10.00 -0.21 -4.76
N VAL A 23 -8.87 0.36 -5.16
CA VAL A 23 -7.54 -0.05 -4.66
C VAL A 23 -7.43 0.16 -3.16
N LEU A 24 -7.80 1.35 -2.66
CA LEU A 24 -7.77 1.67 -1.23
C LEU A 24 -8.62 0.68 -0.42
N ARG A 25 -9.85 0.39 -0.89
CA ARG A 25 -10.73 -0.60 -0.27
C ARG A 25 -10.13 -2.01 -0.30
N THR A 26 -9.52 -2.40 -1.40
CA THR A 26 -8.85 -3.69 -1.55
C THR A 26 -7.68 -3.82 -0.57
N CYS A 27 -6.86 -2.77 -0.40
CA CYS A 27 -5.81 -2.74 0.62
C CYS A 27 -6.37 -3.01 2.03
N ASP A 28 -7.47 -2.36 2.39
CA ASP A 28 -8.12 -2.57 3.69
C ASP A 28 -8.60 -4.02 3.87
N CYS A 29 -9.27 -4.57 2.86
CA CYS A 29 -9.76 -5.95 2.87
C CYS A 29 -8.65 -6.99 3.07
N PHE A 30 -7.46 -6.76 2.51
CA PHE A 30 -6.31 -7.66 2.65
C PHE A 30 -5.38 -7.30 3.81
N GLY A 31 -5.73 -6.30 4.61
CA GLY A 31 -4.95 -5.90 5.79
C GLY A 31 -3.64 -5.20 5.48
N ILE A 32 -3.50 -4.60 4.30
CA ILE A 32 -2.37 -3.74 3.95
C ILE A 32 -2.48 -2.45 4.76
N GLN A 33 -1.41 -2.07 5.47
CA GLN A 33 -1.46 -0.88 6.32
C GLN A 33 -1.12 0.40 5.59
N GLU A 34 -0.21 0.36 4.62
CA GLU A 34 0.31 1.56 3.95
C GLU A 34 0.03 1.52 2.45
N LEU A 35 -0.36 2.67 1.89
CA LEU A 35 -0.55 2.91 0.47
C LEU A 35 0.22 4.17 0.07
N HIS A 36 1.14 4.04 -0.87
CA HIS A 36 1.93 5.12 -1.41
C HIS A 36 1.34 5.59 -2.74
N VAL A 37 1.02 6.88 -2.83
CA VAL A 37 0.37 7.48 -3.99
C VAL A 37 1.31 8.49 -4.64
N ILE A 38 1.69 8.23 -5.86
CA ILE A 38 2.58 9.05 -6.66
C ILE A 38 1.75 9.89 -7.62
N GLU A 39 1.73 11.20 -7.38
CA GLU A 39 0.92 12.16 -8.12
C GLU A 39 1.81 13.04 -9.00
N LYS A 40 2.01 12.65 -10.24
CA LYS A 40 2.82 13.41 -11.20
C LYS A 40 1.95 14.35 -12.04
N ASN A 41 0.91 13.80 -12.69
CA ASN A 41 0.01 14.52 -13.58
C ASN A 41 -1.44 14.49 -13.09
N ASN A 42 -1.79 13.51 -12.28
CA ASN A 42 -3.14 13.28 -11.78
C ASN A 42 -3.19 13.40 -10.27
N GLU A 43 -4.20 14.08 -9.76
CA GLU A 43 -4.47 14.16 -8.34
C GLU A 43 -5.20 12.90 -7.86
N PHE A 44 -4.78 12.38 -6.72
CA PHE A 44 -5.44 11.24 -6.09
C PHE A 44 -6.72 11.67 -5.40
N ALA A 45 -7.84 11.31 -5.98
CA ALA A 45 -9.15 11.56 -5.43
C ALA A 45 -9.84 10.25 -4.99
N ILE A 46 -10.60 10.30 -3.91
CA ILE A 46 -11.29 9.14 -3.34
C ILE A 46 -12.79 9.38 -3.31
N ASN A 47 -13.54 8.49 -3.93
CA ASN A 47 -14.99 8.39 -3.80
C ASN A 47 -15.34 7.65 -2.51
N ARG A 48 -16.03 8.35 -1.59
CA ARG A 48 -16.36 7.82 -0.26
C ARG A 48 -17.30 6.62 -0.31
N ASP A 49 -18.19 6.59 -1.29
CA ASP A 49 -19.19 5.52 -1.45
C ASP A 49 -18.54 4.22 -1.93
N ILE A 50 -17.46 4.32 -2.71
CA ILE A 50 -16.69 3.17 -3.18
C ILE A 50 -15.71 2.70 -2.13
N ALA A 51 -14.98 3.61 -1.50
CA ALA A 51 -13.97 3.31 -0.48
C ALA A 51 -14.58 2.77 0.82
N LEU A 52 -15.88 2.97 1.07
CA LEU A 52 -16.62 2.49 2.26
C LEU A 52 -15.91 2.76 3.59
N GLY A 53 -15.18 3.88 3.67
CA GLY A 53 -14.46 4.28 4.87
C GLY A 53 -13.08 3.66 5.06
N ALA A 54 -12.56 2.88 4.11
CA ALA A 54 -11.23 2.26 4.16
C ALA A 54 -10.10 3.26 4.45
N GLY A 55 -10.20 4.48 3.93
CA GLY A 55 -9.22 5.54 4.19
C GLY A 55 -9.09 5.97 5.67
N ARG A 56 -9.94 5.50 6.57
CA ARG A 56 -9.78 5.70 8.02
C ARG A 56 -8.74 4.75 8.63
N TRP A 57 -8.52 3.61 7.99
CA TRP A 57 -7.79 2.47 8.54
C TRP A 57 -6.42 2.27 7.90
N ILE A 58 -6.18 2.90 6.74
CA ILE A 58 -4.95 2.83 5.97
C ILE A 58 -4.22 4.16 6.08
N ASP A 59 -2.90 4.09 6.16
CA ASP A 59 -2.03 5.25 6.09
C ASP A 59 -1.69 5.50 4.62
N VAL A 60 -2.19 6.63 4.09
CA VAL A 60 -1.98 7.03 2.69
C VAL A 60 -0.88 8.09 2.65
N HIS A 61 0.19 7.80 1.94
CA HIS A 61 1.35 8.67 1.76
C HIS A 61 1.35 9.24 0.34
N ASN A 62 1.18 10.56 0.21
CA ASN A 62 1.14 11.24 -1.08
C ASN A 62 2.50 11.85 -1.42
N TYR A 63 2.97 11.64 -2.64
CA TYR A 63 4.22 12.16 -3.20
C TYR A 63 3.90 13.11 -4.35
N ARG A 64 4.27 14.40 -4.20
CA ARG A 64 3.95 15.50 -5.13
C ARG A 64 5.16 16.39 -5.46
N SER A 65 6.36 15.88 -5.24
CA SER A 65 7.60 16.59 -5.54
C SER A 65 7.86 16.66 -7.05
N GLU A 66 8.99 17.22 -7.44
CA GLU A 66 9.47 17.22 -8.82
C GLU A 66 9.75 15.80 -9.34
N ASN A 67 10.26 14.90 -8.46
CA ASN A 67 10.57 13.50 -8.78
C ASN A 67 9.86 12.54 -7.81
N PRO A 68 8.50 12.48 -7.82
CA PRO A 68 7.74 11.83 -6.76
C PRO A 68 7.92 10.31 -6.74
N SER A 69 8.17 9.66 -7.89
CA SER A 69 8.43 8.22 -7.97
C SER A 69 9.75 7.86 -7.30
N GLU A 70 10.81 8.62 -7.56
CA GLU A 70 12.14 8.42 -6.99
C GLU A 70 12.15 8.67 -5.49
N ASP A 71 11.49 9.74 -5.03
CA ASP A 71 11.37 10.04 -3.60
C ASP A 71 10.66 8.92 -2.85
N CYS A 72 9.56 8.40 -3.40
CA CYS A 72 8.83 7.27 -2.84
C CYS A 72 9.72 6.02 -2.77
N MET A 73 10.36 5.64 -3.88
CA MET A 73 11.21 4.45 -3.93
C MET A 73 12.43 4.56 -3.01
N ASN A 74 13.06 5.71 -2.93
CA ASN A 74 14.22 5.94 -2.05
C ASN A 74 13.81 5.80 -0.58
N LEU A 75 12.66 6.36 -0.19
CA LEU A 75 12.14 6.20 1.16
C LEU A 75 11.92 4.71 1.48
N LEU A 76 11.23 3.99 0.59
CA LEU A 76 10.91 2.57 0.78
C LEU A 76 12.16 1.68 0.82
N LYS A 77 13.14 1.93 -0.06
CA LYS A 77 14.43 1.23 -0.03
C LYS A 77 15.18 1.47 1.28
N ASN A 78 15.18 2.70 1.80
CA ASN A 78 15.79 3.03 3.08
C ASN A 78 15.09 2.35 4.27
N GLN A 79 13.81 2.01 4.13
CA GLN A 79 13.03 1.23 5.10
C GLN A 79 13.20 -0.29 4.91
N GLY A 80 14.02 -0.74 3.96
CA GLY A 80 14.32 -2.15 3.72
C GLY A 80 13.38 -2.87 2.76
N TYR A 81 12.49 -2.14 2.06
CA TYR A 81 11.62 -2.75 1.06
C TYR A 81 12.37 -3.06 -0.24
N LYS A 82 12.01 -4.18 -0.85
CA LYS A 82 12.30 -4.46 -2.25
C LYS A 82 11.24 -3.85 -3.14
N ILE A 83 11.67 -3.12 -4.15
CA ILE A 83 10.77 -2.52 -5.14
C ILE A 83 10.36 -3.56 -6.17
N VAL A 84 9.07 -3.73 -6.34
CA VAL A 84 8.49 -4.69 -7.28
C VAL A 84 7.65 -3.92 -8.31
N ALA A 85 8.01 -4.02 -9.58
CA ALA A 85 7.24 -3.44 -10.68
C ALA A 85 6.25 -4.47 -11.25
N THR A 86 4.97 -4.09 -11.37
CA THR A 86 4.00 -4.91 -12.10
C THR A 86 4.14 -4.67 -13.61
N THR A 87 4.22 -5.74 -14.38
CA THR A 87 4.41 -5.68 -15.85
C THR A 87 3.73 -6.86 -16.53
N PRO A 88 3.23 -6.71 -17.76
CA PRO A 88 2.72 -7.85 -18.56
C PRO A 88 3.85 -8.67 -19.22
N HIS A 89 5.12 -8.23 -19.16
CA HIS A 89 6.21 -8.85 -19.92
C HIS A 89 6.56 -10.27 -19.46
N THR A 90 7.10 -11.08 -20.38
CA THR A 90 7.26 -12.51 -20.21
C THR A 90 8.35 -12.95 -19.24
N GLU A 91 9.39 -12.13 -19.04
CA GLU A 91 10.55 -12.46 -18.20
C GLU A 91 10.35 -12.18 -16.70
N ALA A 92 9.20 -11.59 -16.35
CA ALA A 92 8.86 -11.28 -14.96
C ALA A 92 8.50 -12.54 -14.16
N PHE A 93 8.71 -12.50 -12.84
CA PHE A 93 8.19 -13.51 -11.92
C PHE A 93 6.68 -13.65 -12.07
N THR A 94 6.16 -14.87 -11.91
CA THR A 94 4.72 -14.99 -11.65
C THR A 94 4.41 -14.60 -10.21
N ILE A 95 3.17 -14.29 -9.92
CA ILE A 95 2.73 -13.98 -8.54
C ILE A 95 2.96 -15.16 -7.56
N ASN A 96 3.12 -16.38 -8.09
CA ASN A 96 3.38 -17.56 -7.28
C ASN A 96 4.87 -17.72 -6.92
N ASP A 97 5.77 -17.19 -7.74
CA ASP A 97 7.21 -17.38 -7.63
C ASP A 97 7.94 -16.15 -7.07
N LEU A 98 7.24 -15.01 -6.91
CA LEU A 98 7.83 -13.78 -6.38
C LEU A 98 8.43 -14.03 -4.98
N PRO A 99 9.73 -13.72 -4.73
CA PRO A 99 10.33 -13.86 -3.40
C PRO A 99 9.60 -13.04 -2.34
N LEU A 100 9.39 -13.59 -1.13
CA LEU A 100 8.66 -12.95 -0.03
C LEU A 100 9.50 -12.81 1.25
N GLU A 101 10.76 -13.21 1.25
CA GLU A 101 11.62 -13.20 2.44
C GLU A 101 11.92 -11.79 2.95
N GLN A 102 11.84 -10.79 2.08
CA GLN A 102 12.00 -9.38 2.41
C GLN A 102 10.69 -8.62 2.21
N PRO A 103 10.47 -7.50 2.93
CA PRO A 103 9.31 -6.65 2.70
C PRO A 103 9.25 -6.15 1.26
N LEU A 104 8.06 -6.12 0.67
CA LEU A 104 7.83 -5.76 -0.73
C LEU A 104 7.01 -4.49 -0.85
N ALA A 105 7.47 -3.56 -1.68
CA ALA A 105 6.72 -2.41 -2.15
C ALA A 105 6.35 -2.63 -3.62
N ILE A 106 5.08 -2.89 -3.89
CA ILE A 106 4.61 -3.32 -5.21
C ILE A 106 3.96 -2.15 -5.93
N PHE A 107 4.52 -1.77 -7.06
CA PHE A 107 4.11 -0.62 -7.83
C PHE A 107 3.19 -1.01 -8.98
N PHE A 108 2.11 -0.24 -9.12
CA PHE A 108 1.15 -0.32 -10.22
C PHE A 108 1.12 1.01 -10.97
N GLY A 109 1.19 0.95 -12.28
CA GLY A 109 1.07 2.10 -13.18
C GLY A 109 -0.36 2.34 -13.65
N THR A 110 -0.50 3.27 -14.60
CA THR A 110 -1.78 3.53 -15.27
C THR A 110 -2.16 2.38 -16.21
N GLU A 111 -3.45 2.31 -16.56
CA GLU A 111 -3.93 1.31 -17.52
C GLU A 111 -3.42 1.57 -18.95
N GLN A 112 -3.06 2.81 -19.27
CA GLN A 112 -2.61 3.20 -20.61
C GLN A 112 -1.10 3.10 -20.78
N ASP A 113 -0.35 3.72 -19.87
CA ASP A 113 1.10 3.88 -20.03
C ASP A 113 1.89 2.88 -19.18
N GLY A 114 1.23 2.18 -18.25
CA GLY A 114 1.91 1.33 -17.26
C GLY A 114 2.70 2.13 -16.24
N LEU A 115 3.79 1.55 -15.74
CA LEU A 115 4.75 2.19 -14.84
C LEU A 115 5.75 3.03 -15.62
N SER A 116 6.21 4.12 -15.01
CA SER A 116 7.28 4.94 -15.58
C SER A 116 8.59 4.17 -15.70
N GLU A 117 9.43 4.60 -16.64
CA GLU A 117 10.75 4.01 -16.86
C GLU A 117 11.63 4.07 -15.61
N SER A 118 11.53 5.13 -14.81
CA SER A 118 12.27 5.26 -13.56
C SER A 118 11.90 4.17 -12.54
N VAL A 119 10.62 3.80 -12.44
CA VAL A 119 10.18 2.70 -11.58
C VAL A 119 10.64 1.35 -12.13
N LEU A 120 10.50 1.12 -13.43
CA LEU A 120 10.90 -0.13 -14.07
C LEU A 120 12.40 -0.41 -13.92
N GLN A 121 13.24 0.62 -14.09
CA GLN A 121 14.70 0.51 -13.94
C GLN A 121 15.16 0.37 -12.49
N ALA A 122 14.45 0.98 -11.55
CA ALA A 122 14.79 0.94 -10.13
C ALA A 122 14.26 -0.32 -9.41
N ALA A 123 13.40 -1.12 -10.08
CA ALA A 123 12.79 -2.30 -9.50
C ALA A 123 13.80 -3.42 -9.25
N ASP A 124 13.76 -3.99 -8.04
CA ASP A 124 14.51 -5.20 -7.67
C ASP A 124 13.91 -6.44 -8.33
N TYR A 125 12.58 -6.46 -8.49
CA TYR A 125 11.82 -7.56 -9.11
C TYR A 125 10.75 -7.00 -10.05
N GLN A 126 10.42 -7.80 -11.05
CA GLN A 126 9.26 -7.59 -11.89
C GLN A 126 8.28 -8.73 -11.70
N VAL A 127 6.99 -8.44 -11.59
CA VAL A 127 5.94 -9.44 -11.37
C VAL A 127 4.82 -9.30 -12.39
N LYS A 128 4.34 -10.44 -12.88
CA LYS A 128 3.20 -10.50 -13.80
C LYS A 128 2.08 -11.35 -13.24
N ILE A 129 0.86 -10.99 -13.65
CA ILE A 129 -0.33 -11.82 -13.50
C ILE A 129 -0.52 -12.56 -14.83
N PRO A 130 -0.47 -13.91 -14.87
CA PRO A 130 -0.69 -14.65 -16.11
C PRO A 130 -2.06 -14.35 -16.71
N MET A 131 -2.08 -14.05 -17.99
CA MET A 131 -3.30 -13.82 -18.77
C MET A 131 -3.38 -14.81 -19.91
N PHE A 132 -4.58 -15.32 -20.21
CA PHE A 132 -4.80 -16.40 -21.17
C PHE A 132 -5.74 -15.99 -22.31
N GLY A 133 -6.20 -14.73 -22.31
CA GLY A 133 -7.07 -14.16 -23.34
C GLY A 133 -6.31 -13.22 -24.28
N PHE A 134 -7.05 -12.50 -25.12
CA PHE A 134 -6.51 -11.51 -26.05
C PHE A 134 -6.27 -10.15 -25.39
N THR A 135 -6.88 -9.90 -24.24
CA THR A 135 -6.71 -8.63 -23.51
C THR A 135 -5.36 -8.62 -22.79
N GLU A 136 -4.61 -7.54 -22.93
CA GLU A 136 -3.22 -7.43 -22.47
C GLU A 136 -3.09 -7.08 -20.99
N SER A 137 -4.14 -6.54 -20.36
CA SER A 137 -4.12 -6.16 -18.95
C SER A 137 -5.48 -6.28 -18.28
N PHE A 138 -5.49 -6.50 -16.96
CA PHE A 138 -6.66 -6.29 -16.11
C PHE A 138 -6.79 -4.83 -15.72
N ASN A 139 -8.00 -4.40 -15.32
CA ASN A 139 -8.17 -3.16 -14.59
C ASN A 139 -7.26 -3.15 -13.34
N ILE A 140 -6.70 -1.99 -12.98
CA ILE A 140 -5.73 -1.88 -11.89
C ILE A 140 -6.26 -2.44 -10.56
N SER A 141 -7.53 -2.16 -10.21
CA SER A 141 -8.10 -2.64 -8.95
C SER A 141 -8.27 -4.16 -8.93
N VAL A 142 -8.53 -4.77 -10.08
CA VAL A 142 -8.58 -6.23 -10.25
C VAL A 142 -7.17 -6.82 -10.12
N SER A 143 -6.17 -6.21 -10.76
CA SER A 143 -4.76 -6.62 -10.65
C SER A 143 -4.28 -6.61 -9.19
N VAL A 144 -4.59 -5.53 -8.47
CA VAL A 144 -4.27 -5.40 -7.05
C VAL A 144 -4.94 -6.52 -6.23
N ALA A 145 -6.22 -6.80 -6.48
CA ALA A 145 -6.95 -7.83 -5.74
C ALA A 145 -6.38 -9.25 -5.98
N ILE A 146 -6.09 -9.59 -7.23
CA ILE A 146 -5.51 -10.90 -7.59
C ILE A 146 -4.15 -11.09 -6.94
N LEU A 147 -3.29 -10.05 -7.03
CA LEU A 147 -1.94 -10.09 -6.50
C LEU A 147 -1.96 -10.18 -4.98
N LEU A 148 -2.71 -9.32 -4.30
CA LEU A 148 -2.81 -9.34 -2.83
C LEU A 148 -3.43 -10.63 -2.30
N ASN A 149 -4.46 -11.19 -2.97
CA ASN A 149 -5.03 -12.47 -2.57
C ASN A 149 -3.98 -13.58 -2.57
N THR A 150 -3.20 -13.68 -3.64
CA THR A 150 -2.17 -14.72 -3.77
C THR A 150 -1.02 -14.52 -2.79
N LEU A 151 -0.46 -13.30 -2.72
CA LEU A 151 0.66 -13.02 -1.83
C LEU A 151 0.28 -13.12 -0.35
N ARG A 152 -0.93 -12.66 -0.01
CA ARG A 152 -1.44 -12.77 1.36
C ARG A 152 -1.57 -14.23 1.80
N LYS A 153 -2.10 -15.09 0.94
CA LYS A 153 -2.18 -16.52 1.21
C LYS A 153 -0.78 -17.12 1.41
N ARG A 154 0.17 -16.82 0.53
CA ARG A 154 1.56 -17.29 0.63
C ARG A 154 2.22 -16.83 1.93
N LEU A 155 2.00 -15.59 2.38
CA LEU A 155 2.50 -15.11 3.67
C LEU A 155 1.90 -15.87 4.86
N VAL A 156 0.59 -16.14 4.83
CA VAL A 156 -0.10 -16.89 5.91
C VAL A 156 0.42 -18.33 5.99
N ASP A 157 0.73 -18.93 4.85
CA ASP A 157 1.23 -20.31 4.73
C ASP A 157 2.76 -20.42 4.96
N SER A 158 3.45 -19.30 5.23
CA SER A 158 4.92 -19.24 5.45
C SER A 158 5.28 -19.04 6.92
N ASP A 159 6.56 -19.24 7.23
CA ASP A 159 7.17 -18.94 8.55
C ASP A 159 7.63 -17.49 8.68
N ILE A 160 7.30 -16.61 7.72
CA ILE A 160 7.71 -15.21 7.72
C ILE A 160 6.92 -14.43 8.79
N GLU A 161 7.62 -13.63 9.59
CA GLU A 161 6.97 -12.69 10.52
C GLU A 161 6.44 -11.46 9.75
N TRP A 162 5.24 -11.58 9.19
CA TRP A 162 4.62 -10.56 8.35
C TRP A 162 3.62 -9.66 9.09
N LYS A 163 3.21 -10.04 10.31
CA LYS A 163 2.25 -9.27 11.11
C LYS A 163 2.92 -8.04 11.72
N LEU A 164 2.14 -7.01 11.95
CA LEU A 164 2.59 -5.87 12.75
C LEU A 164 2.99 -6.33 14.16
N SER A 165 4.06 -5.74 14.68
CA SER A 165 4.48 -5.94 16.06
C SER A 165 3.39 -5.49 17.05
N GLN A 166 3.48 -5.94 18.30
CA GLN A 166 2.53 -5.53 19.34
C GLN A 166 2.55 -4.01 19.58
N GLU A 167 3.70 -3.39 19.44
CA GLU A 167 3.86 -1.94 19.58
C GLU A 167 3.16 -1.19 18.44
N GLU A 168 3.40 -1.58 17.18
CA GLU A 168 2.73 -1.02 16.01
C GLU A 168 1.21 -1.20 16.08
N GLN A 169 0.75 -2.38 16.51
CA GLN A 169 -0.69 -2.63 16.70
C GLN A 169 -1.30 -1.70 17.74
N THR A 170 -0.58 -1.44 18.84
CA THR A 170 -1.03 -0.55 19.90
C THR A 170 -1.08 0.90 19.42
N TYR A 171 -0.03 1.35 18.73
CA TYR A 171 0.00 2.66 18.10
C TYR A 171 -1.17 2.86 17.13
N LEU A 172 -1.39 1.92 16.21
CA LEU A 172 -2.50 2.00 15.24
C LEU A 172 -3.87 2.05 15.92
N LYS A 173 -4.09 1.25 16.97
CA LYS A 173 -5.35 1.29 17.71
C LYS A 173 -5.60 2.67 18.32
N ILE A 174 -4.58 3.31 18.87
CA ILE A 174 -4.68 4.68 19.40
C ILE A 174 -5.03 5.66 18.29
N GLU A 175 -4.31 5.60 17.16
CA GLU A 175 -4.57 6.48 16.01
C GLU A 175 -6.00 6.29 15.44
N TRP A 176 -6.47 5.07 15.35
CA TRP A 176 -7.83 4.77 14.91
C TRP A 176 -8.88 5.27 15.92
N CYS A 177 -8.65 5.10 17.21
CA CYS A 177 -9.52 5.67 18.24
C CYS A 177 -9.62 7.19 18.10
N LYS A 178 -8.49 7.88 17.86
CA LYS A 178 -8.49 9.33 17.64
C LYS A 178 -9.31 9.73 16.40
N LYS A 179 -9.20 8.96 15.30
CA LYS A 179 -9.98 9.20 14.07
C LYS A 179 -11.49 8.96 14.25
N ILE A 180 -11.90 8.07 15.17
CA ILE A 180 -13.32 7.72 15.42
C ILE A 180 -13.96 8.68 16.42
N LEU A 181 -13.24 9.05 17.46
CA LEU A 181 -13.78 9.86 18.56
C LEU A 181 -13.87 11.34 18.14
N ARG A 182 -15.00 11.98 18.41
CA ARG A 182 -15.25 13.40 18.05
C ARG A 182 -14.20 14.37 18.63
N SER A 183 -13.53 14.00 19.70
CA SER A 183 -12.50 14.82 20.37
C SER A 183 -11.24 14.00 20.67
N GLY A 184 -10.88 13.03 19.83
CA GLY A 184 -9.80 12.07 20.11
C GLY A 184 -8.47 12.73 20.44
N GLN A 185 -8.05 13.74 19.69
CA GLN A 185 -6.82 14.47 19.96
C GLN A 185 -6.86 15.26 21.28
N ALA A 186 -8.00 15.84 21.63
CA ALA A 186 -8.16 16.56 22.89
C ALA A 186 -8.10 15.61 24.10
N LEU A 187 -8.67 14.42 23.98
CA LEU A 187 -8.61 13.37 25.02
C LEU A 187 -7.18 12.87 25.23
N GLU A 188 -6.42 12.64 24.16
CA GLU A 188 -5.00 12.28 24.25
C GLU A 188 -4.18 13.37 24.94
N ASN A 189 -4.36 14.62 24.55
CA ASN A 189 -3.68 15.75 25.18
C ASN A 189 -3.99 15.89 26.66
N GLU A 190 -5.25 15.67 27.05
CA GLU A 190 -5.66 15.70 28.46
C GLU A 190 -5.05 14.53 29.25
N PHE A 191 -5.07 13.33 28.70
CA PHE A 191 -4.44 12.14 29.30
C PHE A 191 -2.95 12.36 29.53
N ASN A 192 -2.23 12.87 28.55
CA ASN A 192 -0.80 13.17 28.67
C ASN A 192 -0.50 14.23 29.75
N LYS A 193 -1.35 15.27 29.85
CA LYS A 193 -1.25 16.26 30.96
C LYS A 193 -1.46 15.65 32.33
N GLN A 194 -2.34 14.68 32.46
CA GLN A 194 -2.59 13.99 33.73
C GLN A 194 -1.45 13.04 34.09
N LEU A 195 -0.80 12.37 33.13
CA LEU A 195 0.40 11.57 33.37
C LEU A 195 1.54 12.44 33.91
N LEU A 196 1.85 13.56 33.25
CA LEU A 196 2.91 14.48 33.67
C LEU A 196 2.70 15.09 35.08
N LYS A 197 1.45 15.15 35.55
CA LYS A 197 1.12 15.60 36.90
C LYS A 197 1.28 14.52 37.98
N LYS A 198 1.31 13.23 37.59
CA LYS A 198 1.49 12.12 38.53
C LYS A 198 2.95 11.79 38.80
N ASP A 199 3.83 12.21 37.89
CA ASP A 199 5.28 11.98 37.97
C ASP A 199 6.03 13.14 38.69
N LEU A 200 5.28 14.14 39.22
CA LEU A 200 5.73 15.26 40.08
C LEU A 200 5.21 15.08 41.50
#